data_35cda32f9f935fd81ba2cbed6960ac23
#
_entry.id   35cda32f9f935fd81ba2cbed6960ac23
#
_cell.length_a   1.000
_cell.length_b   1.000
_cell.length_c   1.000
_cell.angle_alpha   90.00
_cell.angle_beta   90.00
_cell.angle_gamma   90.00
#
_symmetry.space_group_name_H-M   'P 1'
#
loop_
_entity.id
_entity.type
_entity.pdbx_description
1 polymer ?
#
loop_
_entity_poly.entity_id
_entity_poly.type
_entity_poly.pdbx_seq_one_letter_code
_entity_poly.pdbx_strand_id
1 'polypeptide(L)'
;MDYNNAENKIIDIISSNQFSDVLQEVVAYLYKHFDAYNWVGIYIVEGEYLILGPWSGKQATEHTRIPIGRGVCGSAAQYGKTEVVDDVSADDRYLSCFVSTRSEIVVPIKKEGVVVGEIDIDSDVSKAFDDSDVIFLEKIADMLCEHIC
;
A
#
# COMPACT_ATOMS: atom_id res chain seq x y z
N MET A 1 -6.32 8.33 15.71
CA MET A 1 -6.40 6.92 15.26
C MET A 1 -5.62 6.02 16.21
N ASP A 2 -6.21 4.94 16.61
CA ASP A 2 -5.56 3.98 17.51
C ASP A 2 -4.81 2.92 16.67
N TYR A 3 -3.55 3.21 16.37
CA TYR A 3 -2.70 2.32 15.57
C TYR A 3 -2.41 0.99 16.28
N ASN A 4 -2.31 1.01 17.62
CA ASN A 4 -2.05 -0.22 18.37
C ASN A 4 -3.24 -1.19 18.28
N ASN A 5 -4.45 -0.68 18.37
CA ASN A 5 -5.64 -1.50 18.21
C ASN A 5 -5.73 -2.05 16.78
N ALA A 6 -5.45 -1.22 15.79
CA ALA A 6 -5.43 -1.63 14.39
C ALA A 6 -4.37 -2.71 14.13
N GLU A 7 -3.17 -2.53 14.67
CA GLU A 7 -2.08 -3.52 14.56
C GLU A 7 -2.52 -4.88 15.12
N ASN A 8 -3.13 -4.89 16.31
CA ASN A 8 -3.62 -6.11 16.93
C ASN A 8 -4.71 -6.79 16.11
N LYS A 9 -5.61 -6.02 15.52
CA LYS A 9 -6.66 -6.57 14.63
C LYS A 9 -6.07 -7.18 13.38
N ILE A 10 -5.04 -6.57 12.81
CA ILE A 10 -4.36 -7.12 11.63
C ILE A 10 -3.60 -8.39 11.99
N ILE A 11 -2.96 -8.44 13.14
CA ILE A 11 -2.33 -9.67 13.65
C ILE A 11 -3.37 -10.80 13.74
N ASP A 12 -4.57 -10.51 14.26
CA ASP A 12 -5.65 -11.48 14.34
C ASP A 12 -6.08 -11.96 12.94
N ILE A 13 -6.19 -11.07 11.98
CA ILE A 13 -6.51 -11.41 10.58
C ILE A 13 -5.47 -12.38 10.02
N ILE A 14 -4.19 -12.05 10.19
CA ILE A 14 -3.09 -12.86 9.66
C ILE A 14 -3.08 -14.24 10.30
N SER A 15 -3.34 -14.33 11.61
CA SER A 15 -3.31 -15.59 12.36
C SER A 15 -4.50 -16.49 12.09
N SER A 16 -5.64 -15.91 11.69
CA SER A 16 -6.92 -16.63 11.60
C SER A 16 -7.29 -17.09 10.20
N ASN A 17 -6.59 -16.61 9.17
CA ASN A 17 -6.99 -16.81 7.79
C ASN A 17 -6.01 -17.63 6.97
N GLN A 18 -6.52 -18.23 5.89
CA GLN A 18 -5.71 -18.92 4.89
C GLN A 18 -4.90 -17.89 4.08
N PHE A 19 -3.79 -18.34 3.50
CA PHE A 19 -2.90 -17.47 2.73
C PHE A 19 -3.61 -16.61 1.68
N SER A 20 -4.57 -17.19 0.97
CA SER A 20 -5.25 -16.48 -0.13
C SER A 20 -6.13 -15.31 0.33
N ASP A 21 -6.54 -15.29 1.60
CA ASP A 21 -7.50 -14.30 2.11
C ASP A 21 -6.85 -13.19 2.92
N VAL A 22 -5.63 -13.40 3.42
CA VAL A 22 -4.96 -12.45 4.30
C VAL A 22 -4.80 -11.07 3.66
N LEU A 23 -4.26 -11.00 2.45
CA LEU A 23 -4.02 -9.72 1.78
C LEU A 23 -5.32 -8.97 1.53
N GLN A 24 -6.36 -9.68 1.06
CA GLN A 24 -7.66 -9.06 0.81
C GLN A 24 -8.30 -8.52 2.08
N GLU A 25 -8.22 -9.27 3.17
CA GLU A 25 -8.80 -8.84 4.44
C GLU A 25 -8.04 -7.66 5.06
N VAL A 26 -6.72 -7.62 4.91
CA VAL A 26 -5.92 -6.49 5.39
C VAL A 26 -6.26 -5.21 4.63
N VAL A 27 -6.33 -5.25 3.30
CA VAL A 27 -6.69 -4.06 2.53
C VAL A 27 -8.11 -3.59 2.85
N ALA A 28 -9.04 -4.52 3.03
CA ALA A 28 -10.42 -4.19 3.40
C ALA A 28 -10.48 -3.53 4.78
N TYR A 29 -9.72 -4.06 5.74
CA TYR A 29 -9.64 -3.50 7.08
C TYR A 29 -9.09 -2.07 7.08
N LEU A 30 -7.98 -1.86 6.40
CA LEU A 30 -7.34 -0.54 6.30
C LEU A 30 -8.28 0.48 5.65
N TYR A 31 -8.92 0.11 4.57
CA TYR A 31 -9.87 0.98 3.89
C TYR A 31 -11.06 1.34 4.79
N LYS A 32 -11.60 0.36 5.50
CA LYS A 32 -12.81 0.53 6.33
C LYS A 32 -12.55 1.38 7.59
N HIS A 33 -11.40 1.22 8.22
CA HIS A 33 -11.15 1.77 9.56
C HIS A 33 -10.29 3.03 9.59
N PHE A 34 -9.74 3.44 8.46
CA PHE A 34 -8.94 4.67 8.35
C PHE A 34 -9.62 5.61 7.36
N ASP A 35 -10.23 6.67 7.90
CA ASP A 35 -11.03 7.61 7.09
C ASP A 35 -10.25 8.25 5.94
N ALA A 36 -8.95 8.49 6.13
CA ALA A 36 -8.10 9.09 5.12
C ALA A 36 -7.54 8.09 4.10
N TYR A 37 -7.74 6.79 4.31
CA TYR A 37 -7.29 5.76 3.38
C TYR A 37 -8.42 5.48 2.39
N ASN A 38 -8.47 6.24 1.31
CA ASN A 38 -9.61 6.25 0.39
C ASN A 38 -9.50 5.21 -0.72
N TRP A 39 -8.31 4.68 -0.95
CA TRP A 39 -8.06 3.53 -1.79
C TRP A 39 -6.84 2.80 -1.23
N VAL A 40 -6.95 1.48 -1.06
CA VAL A 40 -5.87 0.66 -0.51
C VAL A 40 -5.66 -0.53 -1.42
N GLY A 41 -4.45 -0.73 -1.90
CA GLY A 41 -4.12 -1.86 -2.75
C GLY A 41 -2.77 -2.46 -2.41
N ILE A 42 -2.57 -3.71 -2.81
CA ILE A 42 -1.29 -4.39 -2.70
C ILE A 42 -0.86 -4.80 -4.09
N TYR A 43 0.31 -4.33 -4.51
CA TYR A 43 0.97 -4.76 -5.73
C TYR A 43 1.96 -5.87 -5.41
N ILE A 44 2.05 -6.84 -6.31
CA ILE A 44 2.96 -7.98 -6.20
C ILE A 44 4.02 -7.84 -7.29
N VAL A 45 5.29 -8.04 -6.93
CA VAL A 45 6.38 -8.02 -7.90
C VAL A 45 6.38 -9.30 -8.72
N GLU A 46 6.30 -9.16 -10.04
CA GLU A 46 6.46 -10.26 -11.00
C GLU A 46 7.46 -9.82 -12.08
N GLY A 47 8.69 -10.32 -11.97
CA GLY A 47 9.78 -9.91 -12.85
C GLY A 47 10.10 -8.43 -12.68
N GLU A 48 9.96 -7.65 -13.75
CA GLU A 48 10.24 -6.22 -13.77
C GLU A 48 8.97 -5.37 -13.57
N TYR A 49 7.87 -5.98 -13.15
CA TYR A 49 6.58 -5.32 -13.04
C TYR A 49 5.96 -5.48 -11.66
N LEU A 50 5.17 -4.49 -11.31
CA LEU A 50 4.24 -4.54 -10.19
C LEU A 50 2.87 -4.89 -10.74
N ILE A 51 2.29 -5.97 -10.25
CA ILE A 51 0.96 -6.44 -10.68
C ILE A 51 -0.02 -6.22 -9.54
N LEU A 52 -1.14 -5.56 -9.84
CA LEU A 52 -2.15 -5.29 -8.83
C LEU A 52 -2.76 -6.60 -8.30
N GLY A 53 -2.68 -6.78 -6.99
CA GLY A 53 -3.35 -7.84 -6.25
C GLY A 53 -4.65 -7.31 -5.62
N PRO A 54 -4.96 -7.71 -4.39
CA PRO A 54 -6.18 -7.25 -3.72
C PRO A 54 -6.18 -5.74 -3.49
N TRP A 55 -7.37 -5.15 -3.60
CA TRP A 55 -7.57 -3.74 -3.34
C TRP A 55 -8.96 -3.49 -2.75
N SER A 56 -9.13 -2.36 -2.08
CA SER A 56 -10.40 -1.86 -1.56
C SER A 56 -10.49 -0.36 -1.80
N GLY A 57 -11.61 0.10 -2.30
CA GLY A 57 -11.85 1.50 -2.63
C GLY A 57 -13.17 1.66 -3.34
N LYS A 58 -13.49 2.89 -3.72
CA LYS A 58 -14.75 3.20 -4.41
C LYS A 58 -14.76 2.76 -5.86
N GLN A 59 -13.58 2.68 -6.48
CA GLN A 59 -13.47 2.34 -7.90
C GLN A 59 -12.13 1.64 -8.19
N ALA A 60 -12.12 0.83 -9.24
CA ALA A 60 -10.91 0.16 -9.71
C ALA A 60 -9.95 1.17 -10.34
N THR A 61 -8.66 0.90 -10.22
CA THR A 61 -7.63 1.66 -10.92
C THR A 61 -7.36 1.08 -12.30
N GLU A 62 -6.91 1.94 -13.23
CA GLU A 62 -6.42 1.50 -14.54
C GLU A 62 -4.98 0.97 -14.46
N HIS A 63 -4.26 1.30 -13.39
CA HIS A 63 -2.86 0.93 -13.23
C HIS A 63 -2.74 -0.46 -12.58
N THR A 64 -3.06 -1.50 -13.36
CA THR A 64 -3.00 -2.89 -12.90
C THR A 64 -1.63 -3.53 -13.11
N ARG A 65 -0.78 -2.89 -13.92
CA ARG A 65 0.58 -3.36 -14.21
C ARG A 65 1.48 -2.15 -14.37
N ILE A 66 2.47 -2.02 -13.50
CA ILE A 66 3.37 -0.86 -13.47
C ILE A 66 4.82 -1.34 -13.59
N PRO A 67 5.59 -0.83 -14.55
CA PRO A 67 7.02 -1.14 -14.60
C PRO A 67 7.73 -0.64 -13.34
N ILE A 68 8.60 -1.46 -12.76
CA ILE A 68 9.45 -1.03 -11.63
C ILE A 68 10.32 0.13 -12.13
N GLY A 69 10.38 1.19 -11.34
CA GLY A 69 11.08 2.42 -11.70
C GLY A 69 10.17 3.52 -12.23
N ARG A 70 8.91 3.20 -12.56
CA ARG A 70 7.96 4.18 -13.10
C ARG A 70 6.95 4.62 -12.03
N GLY A 71 6.74 5.92 -11.93
CA GLY A 71 5.79 6.50 -10.99
C GLY A 71 6.26 6.40 -9.54
N VAL A 72 5.38 6.75 -8.61
CA VAL A 72 5.67 6.67 -7.18
C VAL A 72 5.79 5.20 -6.76
N CYS A 73 4.86 4.35 -7.18
CA CYS A 73 4.89 2.91 -6.90
C CYS A 73 6.16 2.25 -7.45
N GLY A 74 6.49 2.51 -8.72
CA GLY A 74 7.68 1.94 -9.35
C GLY A 74 8.97 2.41 -8.69
N SER A 75 9.02 3.67 -8.25
CA SER A 75 10.19 4.23 -7.54
C SER A 75 10.36 3.58 -6.16
N ALA A 76 9.27 3.39 -5.42
CA ALA A 76 9.32 2.73 -4.12
C ALA A 76 9.85 1.30 -4.25
N ALA A 77 9.41 0.57 -5.26
CA ALA A 77 9.87 -0.80 -5.53
C ALA A 77 11.35 -0.82 -5.95
N GLN A 78 11.76 0.11 -6.79
CA GLN A 78 13.14 0.17 -7.29
C GLN A 78 14.15 0.44 -6.19
N TYR A 79 13.84 1.37 -5.29
CA TYR A 79 14.76 1.79 -4.22
C TYR A 79 14.52 1.08 -2.90
N GLY A 80 13.44 0.33 -2.78
CA GLY A 80 13.09 -0.36 -1.55
C GLY A 80 12.82 0.57 -0.38
N LYS A 81 12.24 1.73 -0.65
CA LYS A 81 11.98 2.77 0.36
C LYS A 81 10.53 3.23 0.33
N THR A 82 9.98 3.49 1.51
CA THR A 82 8.66 4.11 1.63
C THR A 82 8.67 5.49 0.99
N GLU A 83 7.66 5.76 0.17
CA GLU A 83 7.43 7.04 -0.47
C GLU A 83 6.17 7.68 0.10
N VAL A 84 6.30 8.91 0.60
CA VAL A 84 5.16 9.70 1.07
C VAL A 84 5.05 10.94 0.18
N VAL A 85 3.93 11.08 -0.50
CA VAL A 85 3.67 12.22 -1.38
C VAL A 85 2.55 13.06 -0.77
N ASP A 86 2.91 14.22 -0.22
CA ASP A 86 1.96 15.11 0.46
C ASP A 86 0.98 15.76 -0.49
N ASP A 87 1.41 16.03 -1.72
CA ASP A 87 0.59 16.62 -2.77
C ASP A 87 0.97 15.99 -4.10
N VAL A 88 0.11 15.12 -4.60
CA VAL A 88 0.37 14.39 -5.85
C VAL A 88 0.50 15.31 -7.06
N SER A 89 -0.14 16.48 -7.05
CA SER A 89 -0.05 17.43 -8.14
C SER A 89 1.34 18.06 -8.28
N ALA A 90 2.13 18.02 -7.22
CA ALA A 90 3.50 18.54 -7.17
C ALA A 90 4.56 17.48 -7.48
N ASP A 91 4.17 16.22 -7.65
CA ASP A 91 5.12 15.12 -7.92
C ASP A 91 5.01 14.69 -9.38
N ASP A 92 6.07 14.92 -10.15
CA ASP A 92 6.11 14.59 -11.58
C ASP A 92 6.02 13.09 -11.87
N ARG A 93 6.31 12.26 -10.87
CA ARG A 93 6.26 10.80 -11.01
C ARG A 93 4.85 10.24 -10.89
N TYR A 94 3.91 11.03 -10.34
CA TYR A 94 2.58 10.54 -10.04
C TYR A 94 1.84 10.05 -11.28
N LEU A 95 1.38 8.80 -11.23
CA LEU A 95 0.51 8.21 -12.24
C LEU A 95 -0.92 8.42 -11.76
N SER A 96 -1.65 9.32 -12.42
CA SER A 96 -3.00 9.68 -12.01
C SER A 96 -3.94 8.48 -12.06
N CYS A 97 -4.32 7.97 -10.90
CA CYS A 97 -5.28 6.87 -10.77
C CYS A 97 -6.70 7.40 -10.64
N PHE A 98 -6.87 8.46 -9.85
CA PHE A 98 -8.17 9.03 -9.54
C PHE A 98 -8.09 10.56 -9.50
N VAL A 99 -9.12 11.21 -10.00
CA VAL A 99 -9.20 12.68 -10.02
C VAL A 99 -9.20 13.25 -8.60
N SER A 100 -9.80 12.53 -7.65
CA SER A 100 -9.93 12.99 -6.25
C SER A 100 -8.68 12.84 -5.41
N THR A 101 -7.68 12.06 -5.85
CA THR A 101 -6.48 11.81 -5.04
C THR A 101 -5.68 13.08 -4.82
N ARG A 102 -5.29 13.32 -3.57
CA ARG A 102 -4.47 14.48 -3.16
C ARG A 102 -3.12 14.07 -2.60
N SER A 103 -3.05 12.96 -1.86
CA SER A 103 -1.80 12.45 -1.31
C SER A 103 -1.73 10.94 -1.45
N GLU A 104 -0.52 10.41 -1.35
CA GLU A 104 -0.28 8.96 -1.52
C GLU A 104 0.85 8.50 -0.61
N ILE A 105 0.76 7.28 -0.12
CA ILE A 105 1.88 6.58 0.53
C ILE A 105 2.05 5.22 -0.13
N VAL A 106 3.30 4.85 -0.38
CA VAL A 106 3.66 3.53 -0.91
C VAL A 106 4.72 2.93 -0.01
N VAL A 107 4.43 1.75 0.52
CA VAL A 107 5.32 1.06 1.48
C VAL A 107 5.75 -0.27 0.89
N PRO A 108 7.05 -0.45 0.59
CA PRO A 108 7.54 -1.73 0.07
C PRO A 108 7.39 -2.87 1.08
N ILE A 109 7.05 -4.05 0.57
CA ILE A 109 7.04 -5.29 1.33
C ILE A 109 8.28 -6.06 0.92
N LYS A 110 9.16 -6.34 1.88
CA LYS A 110 10.44 -6.99 1.60
C LYS A 110 10.54 -8.33 2.28
N LYS A 111 11.12 -9.29 1.57
CA LYS A 111 11.47 -10.59 2.11
C LYS A 111 12.98 -10.76 1.96
N GLU A 112 13.68 -10.86 3.09
CA GLU A 112 15.15 -10.97 3.12
C GLU A 112 15.84 -9.82 2.33
N GLY A 113 15.30 -8.60 2.48
CA GLY A 113 15.84 -7.41 1.85
C GLY A 113 15.44 -7.19 0.39
N VAL A 114 14.70 -8.14 -0.19
CA VAL A 114 14.22 -8.04 -1.58
C VAL A 114 12.77 -7.60 -1.60
N VAL A 115 12.43 -6.59 -2.40
CA VAL A 115 11.05 -6.13 -2.56
C VAL A 115 10.24 -7.21 -3.29
N VAL A 116 9.19 -7.70 -2.64
CA VAL A 116 8.29 -8.71 -3.21
C VAL A 116 6.89 -8.15 -3.51
N GLY A 117 6.60 -6.97 -3.02
CA GLY A 117 5.34 -6.27 -3.25
C GLY A 117 5.37 -4.92 -2.58
N GLU A 118 4.22 -4.26 -2.54
CA GLU A 118 4.07 -2.98 -1.83
C GLU A 118 2.62 -2.71 -1.48
N ILE A 119 2.43 -1.93 -0.41
CA ILE A 119 1.14 -1.38 -0.01
C ILE A 119 1.04 0.01 -0.62
N ASP A 120 -0.02 0.27 -1.38
CA ASP A 120 -0.28 1.57 -2.01
C ASP A 120 -1.59 2.12 -1.48
N ILE A 121 -1.55 3.33 -0.92
CA ILE A 121 -2.73 3.98 -0.33
C ILE A 121 -2.84 5.40 -0.88
N ASP A 122 -4.01 5.69 -1.45
CA ASP A 122 -4.36 7.03 -1.93
C ASP A 122 -5.34 7.69 -0.96
N SER A 123 -5.18 8.99 -0.76
CA SER A 123 -6.09 9.79 0.04
C SER A 123 -6.63 10.98 -0.74
N ASP A 124 -7.89 11.30 -0.49
CA ASP A 124 -8.55 12.51 -1.02
C ASP A 124 -8.15 13.76 -0.22
N VAL A 125 -7.35 13.61 0.82
CA VAL A 125 -6.87 14.69 1.68
C VAL A 125 -5.40 14.91 1.45
N SER A 126 -4.97 16.17 1.30
CA SER A 126 -3.54 16.51 1.19
C SER A 126 -2.84 16.22 2.52
N LYS A 127 -1.61 15.78 2.46
CA LYS A 127 -0.77 15.50 3.64
C LYS A 127 -1.44 14.56 4.63
N ALA A 128 -2.12 13.53 4.09
CA ALA A 128 -2.86 12.57 4.91
C ALA A 128 -1.97 11.66 5.74
N PHE A 129 -0.71 11.48 5.35
CA PHE A 129 0.17 10.47 5.92
C PHE A 129 1.33 11.13 6.68
N ASP A 130 1.44 10.84 7.97
CA ASP A 130 2.52 11.32 8.82
C ASP A 130 3.45 10.17 9.24
N ASP A 131 4.40 10.44 10.12
CA ASP A 131 5.35 9.43 10.58
C ASP A 131 4.67 8.26 11.29
N SER A 132 3.52 8.49 11.92
CA SER A 132 2.76 7.41 12.57
C SER A 132 2.21 6.43 11.56
N ASP A 133 1.73 6.92 10.41
CA ASP A 133 1.28 6.07 9.31
C ASP A 133 2.45 5.26 8.74
N VAL A 134 3.59 5.90 8.54
CA VAL A 134 4.80 5.23 8.02
C VAL A 134 5.20 4.08 8.93
N ILE A 135 5.34 4.33 10.23
CA ILE A 135 5.75 3.31 11.21
C ILE A 135 4.74 2.16 11.25
N PHE A 136 3.46 2.49 11.31
CA PHE A 136 2.38 1.50 11.34
C PHE A 136 2.38 0.63 10.08
N LEU A 137 2.40 1.25 8.90
CA LEU A 137 2.33 0.52 7.63
C LEU A 137 3.59 -0.27 7.34
N GLU A 138 4.76 0.19 7.77
CA GLU A 138 6.00 -0.59 7.64
C GLU A 138 5.94 -1.84 8.50
N LYS A 139 5.35 -1.79 9.68
CA LYS A 139 5.12 -3.00 10.50
C LYS A 139 4.17 -3.96 9.81
N ILE A 140 3.08 -3.45 9.22
CA ILE A 140 2.14 -4.29 8.48
C ILE A 140 2.83 -4.94 7.28
N ALA A 141 3.64 -4.20 6.55
CA ALA A 141 4.42 -4.73 5.42
C ALA A 141 5.31 -5.89 5.87
N ASP A 142 6.00 -5.75 7.00
CA ASP A 142 6.84 -6.82 7.54
C ASP A 142 6.02 -8.07 7.88
N MET A 143 4.81 -7.91 8.39
CA MET A 143 3.93 -9.04 8.70
C MET A 143 3.43 -9.74 7.43
N LEU A 144 3.26 -9.00 6.33
CA LEU A 144 2.67 -9.53 5.10
C LEU A 144 3.68 -10.24 4.20
N CYS A 145 4.99 -10.05 4.41
CA CYS A 145 5.99 -10.59 3.48
C CYS A 145 5.92 -12.11 3.33
N GLU A 146 5.52 -12.84 4.37
CA GLU A 146 5.39 -14.31 4.32
C GLU A 146 4.15 -14.77 3.54
N HIS A 147 3.23 -13.85 3.22
CA HIS A 147 2.00 -14.13 2.48
C HIS A 147 2.09 -13.77 1.00
N ILE A 148 3.28 -13.38 0.55
CA ILE A 148 3.57 -13.08 -0.85
C ILE A 148 4.68 -14.03 -1.31
N CYS A 149 4.37 -14.81 -2.33
CA CYS A 149 5.32 -15.80 -2.87
C CYS A 149 5.90 -15.33 -4.19
#